data_600f8253c4a6ef75f2f02bc4d26e50f7
#
_entry.id   600f8253c4a6ef75f2f02bc4d26e50f7
#
_cell.length_a   1.000
_cell.length_b   1.000
_cell.length_c   1.000
_cell.angle_alpha   90.00
_cell.angle_beta   90.00
_cell.angle_gamma   90.00
#
_symmetry.space_group_name_H-M   'P 1'
#
loop_
_entity.id
_entity.type
_entity.pdbx_description
1 polymer ?
#
loop_
_entity_poly.entity_id
_entity_poly.type
_entity_poly.pdbx_seq_one_letter_code
_entity_poly.pdbx_strand_id
1 'polypeptide(L)'
;MLLRIRNIIKKNSKIDLNIKHNVGKAEIDLNKMQIKLGKNNRKINSSERKVLIEMLANPGKSFSREQISKISGITQERSIDVMITRLRQKIEDNPKTPKYLQTIRGAGYVLWIE
;
A
#
# COMPACT_ATOMS: atom_id res chain seq x y z
N MET A 1 -22.21 12.08 13.31
CA MET A 1 -21.87 12.02 12.73
C MET A 1 -21.38 12.15 12.14
N LEU A 2 -21.60 12.29 12.09
CA LEU A 2 -21.17 12.35 11.29
C LEU A 2 -20.40 12.34 10.72
N LEU A 3 -20.51 12.43 10.68
CA LEU A 3 -19.84 12.30 9.95
C LEU A 3 -19.13 11.92 9.41
N ARG A 4 -19.28 11.84 9.47
CA ARG A 4 -18.76 11.34 8.83
C ARG A 4 -18.41 11.24 7.88
N ILE A 5 -18.86 11.39 7.72
CA ILE A 5 -18.64 11.17 6.75
C ILE A 5 -18.05 11.47 6.25
N ARG A 6 -18.25 11.76 6.30
CA ARG A 6 -17.71 11.89 5.65
C ARG A 6 -16.97 11.77 4.98
N ASN A 7 -17.35 11.80 4.95
CA ASN A 7 -16.69 11.57 4.20
C ASN A 7 -16.32 11.28 3.49
N ILE A 8 -16.49 11.60 3.35
CA ILE A 8 -16.33 11.25 2.66
C ILE A 8 -15.83 11.29 1.88
N ILE A 9 -15.91 11.69 1.68
CA ILE A 9 -15.52 11.64 1.07
C ILE A 9 -14.90 11.74 0.40
N LYS A 10 -14.85 12.03 0.35
CA LYS A 10 -14.35 12.16 -0.29
C LYS A 10 -14.05 11.66 -1.21
N LYS A 11 -14.34 11.55 -1.69
CA LYS A 11 -14.05 11.14 -2.70
C LYS A 11 -12.86 11.22 -3.39
N ASN A 12 -12.40 11.68 -3.62
CA ASN A 12 -11.27 11.85 -4.14
C ASN A 12 -10.25 11.92 -3.28
N SER A 13 -10.05 11.01 -2.60
CA SER A 13 -9.27 10.92 -1.55
C SER A 13 -7.89 11.00 -1.90
N LYS A 14 -7.35 12.10 -1.89
CA LYS A 14 -5.93 12.29 -1.92
C LYS A 14 -5.43 12.22 -0.51
N ILE A 15 -4.51 11.32 -0.26
CA ILE A 15 -3.86 11.24 1.05
C ILE A 15 -2.83 12.36 1.17
N ASP A 16 -2.52 12.73 2.39
CA ASP A 16 -1.51 13.75 2.65
C ASP A 16 -0.14 13.10 2.56
N LEU A 17 0.64 13.48 1.57
CA LEU A 17 1.97 12.90 1.35
C LEU A 17 3.02 13.43 2.34
N ASN A 18 2.69 14.48 3.08
CA ASN A 18 3.61 15.07 4.04
C ASN A 18 3.54 14.44 5.42
N ILE A 19 2.56 13.60 5.67
CA ILE A 19 2.47 12.89 6.94
C ILE A 19 2.86 11.43 6.76
N LYS A 20 3.28 10.83 7.85
CA LYS A 20 3.63 9.41 7.85
C LYS A 20 2.37 8.58 8.05
N HIS A 21 2.31 7.49 7.33
CA HIS A 21 1.17 6.58 7.40
C HIS A 21 1.58 5.29 8.10
N ASN A 22 0.76 4.84 9.02
CA ASN A 22 1.06 3.63 9.77
C ASN A 22 0.23 2.45 9.25
N VAL A 23 0.89 1.34 8.98
CA VAL A 23 0.25 0.10 8.62
C VAL A 23 0.76 -0.94 9.62
N GLY A 24 -0.03 -1.20 10.64
CA GLY A 24 0.42 -2.04 11.75
C GLY A 24 1.62 -1.41 12.43
N LYS A 25 2.74 -2.10 12.46
CA LYS A 25 3.98 -1.61 13.05
C LYS A 25 4.85 -0.84 12.08
N ALA A 26 4.51 -0.86 10.80
CA ALA A 26 5.29 -0.18 9.77
C ALA A 26 4.87 1.28 9.66
N GLU A 27 5.85 2.14 9.52
CA GLU A 27 5.62 3.56 9.32
C GLU A 27 6.10 3.93 7.92
N ILE A 28 5.19 4.40 7.08
CA ILE A 28 5.46 4.70 5.68
C ILE A 28 5.63 6.21 5.51
N ASP A 29 6.82 6.62 5.07
CA ASP A 29 7.09 8.02 4.76
C ASP A 29 7.19 8.16 3.25
N LEU A 30 6.12 8.65 2.64
CA LEU A 30 6.04 8.77 1.19
C LEU A 30 6.95 9.87 0.64
N ASN A 31 7.17 10.92 1.41
CA ASN A 31 8.06 11.99 0.99
C ASN A 31 9.50 11.53 0.89
N LYS A 32 9.94 10.78 1.88
CA LYS A 32 11.31 10.26 1.89
C LYS A 32 11.44 8.93 1.17
N MET A 33 10.32 8.39 0.72
CA MET A 33 10.26 7.09 0.03
C MET A 33 10.90 5.99 0.88
N GLN A 34 10.46 5.90 2.14
CA GLN A 34 10.98 4.94 3.09
C GLN A 34 9.88 4.28 3.88
N ILE A 35 10.13 3.05 4.32
CA ILE A 35 9.25 2.34 5.25
C ILE A 35 10.11 1.92 6.43
N LYS A 36 9.67 2.31 7.61
CA LYS A 36 10.34 1.95 8.85
C LYS A 36 9.54 0.87 9.57
N LEU A 37 10.17 -0.26 9.81
CA LEU A 37 9.55 -1.37 10.52
C LEU A 37 10.49 -1.76 11.65
N GLY A 38 10.13 -1.45 12.88
CA GLY A 38 10.99 -1.65 14.02
C GLY A 38 12.26 -0.84 13.89
N LYS A 39 13.41 -1.50 13.89
CA LYS A 39 14.70 -0.84 13.71
C LYS A 39 15.14 -0.80 12.26
N ASN A 40 14.39 -1.43 11.37
CA ASN A 40 14.74 -1.49 9.96
C ASN A 40 14.12 -0.31 9.21
N ASN A 41 14.91 0.29 8.35
CA ASN A 41 14.45 1.40 7.54
C ASN A 41 14.83 1.07 6.11
N ARG A 42 13.83 0.86 5.27
CA ARG A 42 14.03 0.42 3.89
C ARG A 42 13.46 1.44 2.92
N LYS A 43 14.16 1.63 1.82
CA LYS A 43 13.71 2.55 0.78
C LYS A 43 12.73 1.85 -0.15
N ILE A 44 11.84 2.63 -0.73
CA ILE A 44 10.92 2.15 -1.76
C ILE A 44 11.24 2.88 -3.06
N ASN A 45 10.91 2.23 -4.17
CA ASN A 45 11.11 2.86 -5.48
C ASN A 45 9.86 3.61 -5.90
N SER A 46 9.92 4.27 -7.05
CA SER A 46 8.83 5.08 -7.57
C SER A 46 7.55 4.27 -7.82
N SER A 47 7.67 3.07 -8.36
CA SER A 47 6.53 2.20 -8.62
C SER A 47 5.84 1.77 -7.33
N GLU A 48 6.63 1.39 -6.33
CA GLU A 48 6.11 1.02 -5.01
C GLU A 48 5.40 2.20 -4.35
N ARG A 49 5.97 3.39 -4.48
CA ARG A 49 5.36 4.59 -3.93
C ARG A 49 4.00 4.88 -4.54
N LYS A 50 3.90 4.78 -5.86
CA LYS A 50 2.64 5.01 -6.57
C LYS A 50 1.55 4.06 -6.12
N VAL A 51 1.89 2.78 -5.99
CA VAL A 51 0.94 1.76 -5.55
C VAL A 51 0.52 2.00 -4.10
N LEU A 52 1.48 2.34 -3.24
CA LEU A 52 1.17 2.62 -1.84
C LEU A 52 0.26 3.82 -1.68
N ILE A 53 0.46 4.88 -2.47
CA ILE A 53 -0.40 6.06 -2.43
C ILE A 53 -1.85 5.66 -2.70
N GLU A 54 -2.08 4.86 -3.74
CA GLU A 54 -3.43 4.43 -4.09
C GLU A 54 -4.02 3.51 -3.04
N MET A 55 -3.25 2.57 -2.54
CA MET A 55 -3.72 1.63 -1.52
C MET A 55 -4.01 2.32 -0.20
N LEU A 56 -3.17 3.27 0.22
CA LEU A 56 -3.37 4.01 1.46
C LEU A 56 -4.58 4.93 1.37
N ALA A 57 -4.85 5.47 0.18
CA ALA A 57 -6.03 6.30 -0.03
C ALA A 57 -7.32 5.48 -0.03
N ASN A 58 -7.22 4.17 -0.28
CA ASN A 58 -8.38 3.29 -0.38
C ASN A 58 -8.15 1.99 0.41
N PRO A 59 -8.00 2.08 1.74
CA PRO A 59 -7.72 0.88 2.53
C PRO A 59 -8.89 -0.11 2.43
N GLY A 60 -8.56 -1.37 2.31
CA GLY A 60 -9.56 -2.43 2.17
C GLY A 60 -10.09 -2.62 0.77
N LYS A 61 -9.68 -1.78 -0.18
CA LYS A 61 -10.09 -1.96 -1.57
C LYS A 61 -9.12 -2.91 -2.26
N SER A 62 -9.66 -3.87 -3.00
CA SER A 62 -8.81 -4.78 -3.77
C SER A 62 -8.40 -4.14 -5.10
N PHE A 63 -7.16 -4.40 -5.48
CA PHE A 63 -6.60 -3.90 -6.73
C PHE A 63 -6.14 -5.10 -7.54
N SER A 64 -6.66 -5.23 -8.77
CA SER A 64 -6.21 -6.30 -9.65
C SER A 64 -4.80 -6.02 -10.16
N ARG A 65 -4.15 -7.04 -10.70
CA ARG A 65 -2.83 -6.86 -11.33
C ARG A 65 -2.89 -5.82 -12.44
N GLU A 66 -3.98 -5.80 -13.18
CA GLU A 66 -4.17 -4.82 -14.24
C GLU A 66 -4.22 -3.40 -13.70
N GLN A 67 -4.95 -3.19 -12.61
CA GLN A 67 -5.01 -1.88 -11.96
C GLN A 67 -3.64 -1.46 -11.43
N ILE A 68 -2.93 -2.38 -10.80
CA ILE A 68 -1.59 -2.10 -10.29
C ILE A 68 -0.63 -1.80 -11.43
N SER A 69 -0.78 -2.50 -12.55
CA SER A 69 0.02 -2.23 -13.74
C SER A 69 -0.16 -0.79 -14.22
N LYS A 70 -1.40 -0.33 -14.28
CA LYS A 70 -1.69 1.03 -14.69
C LYS A 70 -1.15 2.07 -13.72
N ILE A 71 -1.25 1.80 -12.44
CA ILE A 71 -0.76 2.71 -11.40
C ILE A 71 0.77 2.80 -11.42
N SER A 72 1.43 1.66 -11.48
CA SER A 72 2.88 1.59 -11.33
C SER A 72 3.65 1.77 -12.63
N GLY A 73 3.01 1.53 -13.75
CA GLY A 73 3.68 1.53 -15.05
C GLY A 73 4.39 0.22 -15.37
N ILE A 74 4.26 -0.78 -14.48
CA ILE A 74 4.86 -2.10 -14.72
C ILE A 74 3.90 -2.91 -15.59
N THR A 75 4.41 -3.47 -16.69
CA THR A 75 3.56 -4.18 -17.64
C THR A 75 3.56 -5.70 -17.47
N GLN A 76 4.59 -6.25 -16.84
CA GLN A 76 4.70 -7.69 -16.67
C GLN A 76 4.10 -8.14 -15.35
N GLU A 77 3.23 -9.14 -15.39
CA GLU A 77 2.57 -9.65 -14.18
C GLU A 77 3.57 -10.17 -13.15
N ARG A 78 4.61 -10.84 -13.62
CA ARG A 78 5.63 -11.35 -12.71
C ARG A 78 6.31 -10.23 -11.93
N SER A 79 6.57 -9.11 -12.59
CA SER A 79 7.19 -7.96 -11.94
C SER A 79 6.28 -7.35 -10.90
N ILE A 80 4.97 -7.36 -11.13
CA ILE A 80 3.98 -6.90 -10.16
C ILE A 80 4.02 -7.80 -8.92
N ASP A 81 4.01 -9.10 -9.10
CA ASP A 81 4.05 -10.06 -7.99
C ASP A 81 5.33 -9.89 -7.17
N VAL A 82 6.47 -9.66 -7.84
CA VAL A 82 7.74 -9.41 -7.16
C VAL A 82 7.68 -8.11 -6.35
N MET A 83 7.10 -7.07 -6.92
CA MET A 83 6.95 -5.79 -6.23
C MET A 83 6.11 -5.95 -4.95
N ILE A 84 4.99 -6.65 -5.05
CA ILE A 84 4.13 -6.90 -3.89
C ILE A 84 4.87 -7.70 -2.82
N THR A 85 5.62 -8.72 -3.23
CA THR A 85 6.41 -9.51 -2.29
C THR A 85 7.43 -8.65 -1.55
N ARG A 86 8.09 -7.74 -2.26
CA ARG A 86 9.05 -6.82 -1.66
C ARG A 86 8.39 -5.86 -0.69
N LEU A 87 7.19 -5.36 -1.04
CA LEU A 87 6.44 -4.49 -0.14
C LEU A 87 6.05 -5.23 1.13
N ARG A 88 5.63 -6.50 1.02
CA ARG A 88 5.32 -7.30 2.20
C ARG A 88 6.52 -7.41 3.13
N GLN A 89 7.69 -7.64 2.59
CA GLN A 89 8.91 -7.73 3.39
C GLN A 89 9.21 -6.44 4.13
N LYS A 90 8.77 -5.31 3.60
CA LYS A 90 9.00 -4.01 4.21
C LYS A 90 7.93 -3.62 5.22
N ILE A 91 6.72 -4.12 5.06
CA ILE A 91 5.56 -3.73 5.86
C ILE A 91 5.22 -4.77 6.94
N GLU A 92 5.29 -6.05 6.59
CA GLU A 92 4.83 -7.12 7.48
C GLU A 92 5.91 -7.57 8.46
N ASP A 93 5.50 -7.84 9.70
CA ASP A 93 6.39 -8.47 10.67
C ASP A 93 6.77 -9.86 10.19
N ASN A 94 5.79 -10.59 9.64
CA ASN A 94 6.03 -11.92 9.09
C ASN A 94 5.45 -11.97 7.68
N PRO A 95 6.29 -11.76 6.65
CA PRO A 95 5.80 -11.76 5.27
C PRO A 95 5.18 -13.06 4.80
N LYS A 96 5.46 -14.16 5.48
CA LYS A 96 4.88 -15.46 5.14
C LYS A 96 3.42 -15.56 5.55
N THR A 97 3.02 -14.79 6.57
CA THR A 97 1.63 -14.73 7.03
C THR A 97 1.20 -13.26 7.05
N PRO A 98 1.01 -12.66 5.87
CA PRO A 98 0.74 -11.21 5.81
C PRO A 98 -0.62 -10.87 6.42
N LYS A 99 -0.63 -9.83 7.23
CA LYS A 99 -1.85 -9.33 7.86
C LYS A 99 -2.39 -8.11 7.16
N TYR A 100 -1.53 -7.33 6.53
CA TYR A 100 -1.92 -6.03 5.98
C TYR A 100 -1.96 -6.03 4.47
N LEU A 101 -0.90 -6.46 3.81
CA LEU A 101 -0.88 -6.52 2.35
C LEU A 101 -1.18 -7.95 1.94
N GLN A 102 -2.42 -8.22 1.64
CA GLN A 102 -2.90 -9.57 1.39
C GLN A 102 -3.23 -9.80 -0.08
N THR A 103 -3.14 -11.06 -0.50
CA THR A 103 -3.58 -11.48 -1.81
C THR A 103 -5.00 -12.01 -1.68
N ILE A 104 -5.90 -11.49 -2.53
CA ILE A 104 -7.28 -11.97 -2.59
C ILE A 104 -7.41 -12.78 -3.86
N ARG A 105 -7.65 -14.07 -3.71
CA ARG A 105 -7.74 -14.98 -4.85
C ARG A 105 -8.84 -14.53 -5.80
N GLY A 106 -8.50 -14.35 -7.06
CA GLY A 106 -9.45 -13.91 -8.07
C GLY A 106 -9.72 -12.42 -8.12
N ALA A 107 -9.24 -11.65 -7.15
CA ALA A 107 -9.48 -10.21 -7.12
C ALA A 107 -8.18 -9.39 -7.19
N GLY A 108 -7.08 -9.92 -6.69
CA GLY A 108 -5.81 -9.22 -6.71
C GLY A 108 -5.22 -9.01 -5.32
N TYR A 109 -4.89 -7.76 -5.01
CA TYR A 109 -4.21 -7.43 -3.75
C TYR A 109 -4.98 -6.36 -2.99
N VAL A 110 -4.90 -6.40 -1.68
CA VAL A 110 -5.58 -5.44 -0.82
C VAL A 110 -4.64 -5.04 0.32
N LEU A 111 -4.67 -3.77 0.68
CA LEU A 111 -3.93 -3.28 1.84
C LEU A 111 -4.89 -2.91 2.94
N TRP A 112 -4.75 -3.56 4.08
CA TRP A 112 -5.49 -3.22 5.29
C TRP A 112 -4.58 -2.37 6.17
N ILE A 113 -5.13 -1.34 6.78
CA ILE A 113 -4.34 -0.48 7.67
C ILE A 113 -4.30 -1.07 9.08
N GLU A 114 -5.37 -1.75 9.45
CA GLU A 114 -5.40 -2.46 10.71
C GLU A 114 -6.14 -3.73 10.62
#